data_53d173112853076e3449d7464e4971c1
#
_entry.id   53d173112853076e3449d7464e4971c1
#
_cell.length_a   1.000
_cell.length_b   1.000
_cell.length_c   1.000
_cell.angle_alpha   90.00
_cell.angle_beta   90.00
_cell.angle_gamma   90.00
#
_symmetry.space_group_name_H-M   'P 1'
#
loop_
_entity.id
_entity.type
_entity.pdbx_description
1 polymer ?
#
loop_
_entity_poly.entity_id
_entity_poly.type
_entity_poly.pdbx_seq_one_letter_code
_entity_poly.pdbx_strand_id
1 'polypeptide(L)'
;MQIKKIMTVILAAVLSLSLAACGSSRTDAEPAADTETQMEPSEADESVVVPEVDQNETENGKNNILILYFSANNTKDVDAVSSATPMTDGVSSVEWIADIIHDRVGGDLVPIIPSEDYPLEYDDLADYAKEEADNEGRPVFEDIGVDPTSYETVFIGHPIWWYTTPKIMETFFETYDLGGITIIPFNTHAGSRDGGTYSLIKDREPEATLLDGLAVRGEDIGKDNARNSVEEWLDGLNLE
;
A
#
# COMPACT_ATOMS: atom_id res chain seq x y z
N MET A 1 -5.47 -16.69 -52.33
CA MET A 1 -6.85 -16.29 -52.64
C MET A 1 -7.19 -15.13 -51.72
N GLN A 2 -7.26 -13.95 -52.32
CA GLN A 2 -7.48 -12.65 -51.62
C GLN A 2 -8.95 -12.44 -51.35
N ILE A 3 -9.31 -11.87 -50.19
CA ILE A 3 -10.57 -11.09 -49.99
C ILE A 3 -10.29 -10.11 -48.83
N LYS A 4 -9.94 -8.92 -49.15
CA LYS A 4 -10.68 -7.62 -49.25
C LYS A 4 -11.20 -7.04 -47.92
N LYS A 5 -10.57 -5.91 -47.60
CA LYS A 5 -10.93 -4.82 -46.70
C LYS A 5 -12.42 -4.41 -46.80
N ILE A 6 -12.99 -4.01 -45.67
CA ILE A 6 -14.03 -2.98 -45.65
C ILE A 6 -13.74 -2.06 -44.43
N MET A 7 -13.46 -0.83 -44.80
CA MET A 7 -13.33 0.34 -43.95
C MET A 7 -14.69 1.06 -43.99
N THR A 8 -15.25 1.38 -42.85
CA THR A 8 -16.40 2.30 -42.81
C THR A 8 -16.16 3.36 -41.74
N VAL A 9 -15.88 4.54 -42.22
CA VAL A 9 -15.85 5.81 -41.46
C VAL A 9 -17.26 6.35 -41.46
N ILE A 10 -17.79 6.72 -40.29
CA ILE A 10 -18.93 7.64 -40.18
C ILE A 10 -18.59 8.72 -39.16
N LEU A 11 -18.43 9.92 -39.72
CA LEU A 11 -18.31 11.22 -39.08
C LEU A 11 -19.69 11.85 -39.02
N ALA A 12 -20.16 12.32 -37.86
CA ALA A 12 -21.23 13.31 -37.80
C ALA A 12 -21.12 14.11 -36.50
N ALA A 13 -20.76 15.37 -36.68
CA ALA A 13 -20.87 16.44 -35.71
C ALA A 13 -22.27 17.03 -35.73
N VAL A 14 -22.85 17.38 -34.59
CA VAL A 14 -23.87 18.43 -34.47
C VAL A 14 -23.67 19.20 -33.17
N LEU A 15 -23.43 20.48 -33.40
CA LEU A 15 -23.36 21.60 -32.47
C LEU A 15 -24.78 22.09 -32.17
N SER A 16 -25.12 22.39 -30.93
CA SER A 16 -26.18 23.38 -30.65
C SER A 16 -25.97 24.08 -29.31
N LEU A 17 -25.75 25.38 -29.44
CA LEU A 17 -25.78 26.43 -28.43
C LEU A 17 -27.22 26.71 -28.01
N SER A 18 -27.47 27.02 -26.74
CA SER A 18 -28.55 27.94 -26.34
C SER A 18 -28.20 28.68 -25.05
N LEU A 19 -28.17 29.99 -25.18
CA LEU A 19 -28.06 31.02 -24.14
C LEU A 19 -29.41 31.38 -23.55
N ALA A 20 -29.34 32.16 -22.47
CA ALA A 20 -30.25 33.14 -21.87
C ALA A 20 -31.08 32.62 -20.66
N ALA A 21 -31.37 33.40 -19.63
CA ALA A 21 -31.05 34.76 -19.20
C ALA A 21 -31.57 35.00 -17.78
N CYS A 22 -30.90 35.88 -17.04
CA CYS A 22 -31.34 36.86 -16.06
C CYS A 22 -32.63 36.68 -15.23
N GLY A 23 -32.50 36.98 -13.94
CA GLY A 23 -33.60 37.36 -13.06
C GLY A 23 -33.10 37.84 -11.69
N SER A 24 -32.89 39.14 -11.59
CA SER A 24 -32.56 39.95 -10.41
C SER A 24 -33.78 40.18 -9.54
N SER A 25 -33.63 40.17 -8.20
CA SER A 25 -34.40 41.11 -7.33
C SER A 25 -33.73 41.25 -5.97
N ARG A 26 -33.35 42.47 -5.70
CA ARG A 26 -33.00 43.07 -4.40
C ARG A 26 -34.25 43.20 -3.53
N THR A 27 -34.08 43.15 -2.22
CA THR A 27 -34.66 44.13 -1.29
C THR A 27 -33.83 44.24 -0.02
N ASP A 28 -33.54 45.47 0.28
CA ASP A 28 -32.85 46.08 1.41
C ASP A 28 -33.59 45.89 2.74
N ALA A 29 -32.89 45.92 3.86
CA ALA A 29 -33.08 46.86 4.96
C ALA A 29 -32.12 46.55 6.14
N GLU A 30 -31.29 47.51 6.47
CA GLU A 30 -30.63 47.83 7.73
C GLU A 30 -31.52 48.92 8.42
N PRO A 31 -31.24 49.46 9.65
CA PRO A 31 -30.22 49.24 10.66
C PRO A 31 -30.69 49.38 12.14
N ALA A 32 -29.70 49.54 13.04
CA ALA A 32 -29.64 50.18 14.36
C ALA A 32 -29.60 49.22 15.57
N ALA A 33 -28.89 49.42 16.67
CA ALA A 33 -27.90 50.40 17.15
C ALA A 33 -27.35 49.90 18.51
N ASP A 34 -26.07 50.21 18.76
CA ASP A 34 -25.41 50.54 20.03
C ASP A 34 -25.79 49.91 21.38
N THR A 35 -24.82 49.34 22.06
CA THR A 35 -24.40 49.82 23.40
C THR A 35 -22.99 49.34 23.74
N GLU A 36 -22.07 50.30 23.81
CA GLU A 36 -20.77 50.17 24.47
C GLU A 36 -20.93 49.96 25.99
N THR A 37 -20.09 49.10 26.54
CA THR A 37 -19.66 49.29 27.94
C THR A 37 -18.22 48.85 28.07
N GLN A 38 -17.33 49.81 28.20
CA GLN A 38 -15.97 49.70 28.66
C GLN A 38 -15.95 49.30 30.12
N MET A 39 -15.05 48.40 30.49
CA MET A 39 -14.33 48.40 31.78
C MET A 39 -12.99 47.70 31.62
N GLU A 40 -11.92 48.43 31.78
CA GLU A 40 -10.54 48.02 32.01
C GLU A 40 -10.30 47.85 33.54
N PRO A 41 -9.06 47.46 33.96
CA PRO A 41 -8.44 46.14 33.96
C PRO A 41 -8.19 45.67 35.42
N SER A 42 -7.98 44.39 35.59
CA SER A 42 -7.42 43.86 36.84
C SER A 42 -6.30 42.87 36.50
N GLU A 43 -5.07 43.33 36.79
CA GLU A 43 -3.89 42.49 36.86
C GLU A 43 -4.08 41.41 37.94
N ALA A 44 -3.90 40.16 37.56
CA ALA A 44 -3.52 39.11 38.48
C ALA A 44 -2.59 38.17 37.71
N ASP A 45 -1.33 38.28 38.05
CA ASP A 45 -0.24 37.38 37.79
C ASP A 45 -0.57 35.97 38.29
N GLU A 46 -0.82 35.05 37.38
CA GLU A 46 -0.77 33.63 37.68
C GLU A 46 0.11 32.97 36.63
N SER A 47 1.35 32.73 37.06
CA SER A 47 2.31 31.90 36.35
C SER A 47 1.72 30.54 36.05
N VAL A 48 1.24 30.37 34.83
CA VAL A 48 0.92 29.04 34.29
C VAL A 48 2.26 28.30 34.08
N VAL A 49 2.58 27.46 35.04
CA VAL A 49 3.60 26.42 34.88
C VAL A 49 3.09 25.51 33.77
N VAL A 50 3.59 25.71 32.58
CA VAL A 50 3.48 24.73 31.51
C VAL A 50 4.24 23.51 32.00
N PRO A 51 3.61 22.31 32.14
CA PRO A 51 4.39 21.12 32.43
C PRO A 51 5.34 20.94 31.24
N GLU A 52 6.64 20.98 31.52
CA GLU A 52 7.64 20.39 30.62
C GLU A 52 7.13 19.01 30.29
N VAL A 53 6.78 18.83 29.03
CA VAL A 53 6.59 17.48 28.46
C VAL A 53 7.97 16.85 28.57
N ASP A 54 8.12 16.00 29.56
CA ASP A 54 9.26 15.14 29.74
C ASP A 54 9.37 14.32 28.44
N GLN A 55 10.30 14.76 27.57
CA GLN A 55 10.76 13.98 26.44
C GLN A 55 11.63 12.83 26.99
N ASN A 56 11.01 12.04 27.84
CA ASN A 56 11.54 10.75 28.16
C ASN A 56 11.00 9.83 27.07
N GLU A 57 11.65 9.90 25.91
CA GLU A 57 11.61 8.83 24.93
C GLU A 57 11.90 7.56 25.72
N THR A 58 10.85 6.80 25.99
CA THR A 58 11.01 5.40 26.28
C THR A 58 11.69 4.82 25.06
N GLU A 59 13.03 4.68 25.13
CA GLU A 59 13.76 3.68 24.37
C GLU A 59 13.16 2.31 24.73
N ASN A 60 11.97 2.04 24.20
CA ASN A 60 11.51 0.71 23.98
C ASN A 60 12.41 0.25 22.83
N GLY A 61 13.25 -0.75 23.05
CA GLY A 61 14.08 -1.36 22.02
C GLY A 61 13.18 -1.93 20.89
N LYS A 62 12.62 -1.04 20.10
CA LYS A 62 12.01 -1.37 18.83
C LYS A 62 13.18 -1.81 17.96
N ASN A 63 13.20 -3.10 17.64
CA ASN A 63 14.00 -3.57 16.55
C ASN A 63 13.69 -2.63 15.37
N ASN A 64 14.71 -2.03 14.78
CA ASN A 64 14.57 -1.08 13.66
C ASN A 64 14.14 -1.82 12.40
N ILE A 65 12.97 -2.46 12.49
CA ILE A 65 12.40 -3.38 11.49
C ILE A 65 11.08 -2.81 10.98
N LEU A 66 10.94 -2.76 9.66
CA LEU A 66 9.70 -2.51 8.96
C LEU A 66 9.23 -3.81 8.28
N ILE A 67 7.95 -4.13 8.41
CA ILE A 67 7.29 -5.19 7.66
C ILE A 67 6.32 -4.51 6.70
N LEU A 68 6.74 -4.39 5.45
CA LEU A 68 5.98 -3.75 4.39
C LEU A 68 5.39 -4.83 3.48
N TYR A 69 4.12 -4.72 3.13
CA TYR A 69 3.51 -5.70 2.25
C TYR A 69 2.42 -5.10 1.36
N PHE A 70 2.27 -5.67 0.18
CA PHE A 70 1.13 -5.43 -0.70
C PHE A 70 0.26 -6.68 -0.77
N SER A 71 -1.04 -6.48 -0.72
CA SER A 71 -2.03 -7.51 -0.96
C SER A 71 -3.32 -6.90 -1.50
N ALA A 72 -3.89 -7.53 -2.52
CA ALA A 72 -5.20 -7.14 -3.01
C ALA A 72 -6.29 -7.81 -2.15
N ASN A 73 -6.74 -7.14 -1.11
CA ASN A 73 -7.65 -7.69 -0.09
C ASN A 73 -9.11 -7.81 -0.53
N ASN A 74 -9.39 -7.55 -1.77
CA ASN A 74 -10.74 -7.30 -2.25
C ASN A 74 -11.30 -8.45 -3.12
N THR A 75 -10.55 -9.50 -3.37
CA THR A 75 -11.05 -10.63 -4.15
C THR A 75 -12.06 -11.46 -3.35
N LYS A 76 -13.21 -11.70 -3.95
CA LYS A 76 -14.27 -12.52 -3.35
C LYS A 76 -14.13 -14.00 -3.67
N ASP A 77 -13.28 -14.36 -4.61
CA ASP A 77 -13.17 -15.71 -5.11
C ASP A 77 -11.92 -16.41 -4.57
N VAL A 78 -12.12 -17.63 -4.12
CA VAL A 78 -11.15 -18.46 -3.39
C VAL A 78 -10.05 -19.04 -4.29
N ASP A 79 -10.15 -18.92 -5.60
CA ASP A 79 -9.16 -19.44 -6.55
C ASP A 79 -7.97 -18.51 -6.78
N ALA A 80 -7.97 -17.36 -6.14
CA ALA A 80 -6.87 -16.41 -6.21
C ALA A 80 -5.70 -16.84 -5.32
N VAL A 81 -5.22 -18.04 -5.48
CA VAL A 81 -4.22 -18.70 -4.60
C VAL A 81 -2.89 -17.96 -4.47
N SER A 82 -2.60 -17.01 -5.33
CA SER A 82 -1.37 -16.22 -5.23
C SER A 82 -1.59 -14.77 -4.85
N SER A 83 -2.82 -14.27 -4.98
CA SER A 83 -3.04 -12.83 -5.00
C SER A 83 -3.76 -12.30 -3.79
N ALA A 84 -4.04 -12.92 -2.77
CA ALA A 84 -4.87 -12.43 -1.72
C ALA A 84 -6.27 -13.04 -1.72
N THR A 85 -6.33 -14.30 -1.45
CA THR A 85 -7.60 -14.89 -1.05
C THR A 85 -7.95 -14.33 0.33
N PRO A 86 -9.11 -13.69 0.53
CA PRO A 86 -9.56 -13.34 1.86
C PRO A 86 -9.63 -14.62 2.69
N MET A 87 -8.86 -14.68 3.76
CA MET A 87 -8.99 -15.75 4.73
C MET A 87 -10.31 -15.60 5.50
N THR A 88 -10.68 -16.63 6.26
CA THR A 88 -11.96 -16.70 6.98
C THR A 88 -12.26 -15.48 7.87
N ASP A 89 -11.24 -14.70 8.23
CA ASP A 89 -11.33 -13.49 9.07
C ASP A 89 -11.03 -12.20 8.30
N GLY A 90 -11.03 -12.24 6.96
CA GLY A 90 -10.77 -11.07 6.13
C GLY A 90 -9.29 -10.70 5.98
N VAL A 91 -8.38 -11.53 6.47
CA VAL A 91 -6.93 -11.36 6.33
C VAL A 91 -6.47 -11.98 5.02
N SER A 92 -5.69 -11.25 4.26
CA SER A 92 -5.15 -11.74 2.99
C SER A 92 -3.99 -12.73 3.18
N SER A 93 -3.63 -13.45 2.12
CA SER A 93 -2.59 -14.46 2.20
C SER A 93 -1.20 -13.87 2.50
N VAL A 94 -0.88 -12.69 1.96
CA VAL A 94 0.41 -12.00 2.24
C VAL A 94 0.40 -11.40 3.64
N GLU A 95 -0.71 -10.77 4.03
CA GLU A 95 -0.92 -10.20 5.35
C GLU A 95 -0.78 -11.24 6.46
N TRP A 96 -1.35 -12.44 6.26
CA TRP A 96 -1.21 -13.55 7.22
C TRP A 96 0.26 -13.91 7.50
N ILE A 97 1.14 -13.86 6.50
CA ILE A 97 2.58 -14.07 6.70
C ILE A 97 3.17 -12.86 7.42
N ALA A 98 2.81 -11.64 7.02
CA ALA A 98 3.27 -10.40 7.63
C ALA A 98 2.92 -10.32 9.13
N ASP A 99 1.72 -10.75 9.50
CA ASP A 99 1.29 -10.85 10.90
C ASP A 99 2.17 -11.81 11.71
N ILE A 100 2.51 -13.00 11.16
CA ILE A 100 3.39 -13.95 11.85
C ILE A 100 4.80 -13.36 12.02
N ILE A 101 5.31 -12.67 10.99
CA ILE A 101 6.60 -11.99 11.08
C ILE A 101 6.55 -10.95 12.19
N HIS A 102 5.52 -10.09 12.18
CA HIS A 102 5.34 -9.04 13.18
C HIS A 102 5.22 -9.59 14.60
N ASP A 103 4.43 -10.65 14.79
CA ASP A 103 4.29 -11.32 16.10
C ASP A 103 5.63 -11.85 16.62
N ARG A 104 6.53 -12.29 15.72
CA ARG A 104 7.80 -12.94 16.06
C ARG A 104 8.94 -11.95 16.29
N VAL A 105 9.06 -10.92 15.43
CA VAL A 105 10.22 -10.00 15.44
C VAL A 105 9.87 -8.59 15.93
N GLY A 106 8.59 -8.24 16.01
CA GLY A 106 8.12 -6.87 16.31
C GLY A 106 8.35 -5.92 15.13
N GLY A 107 8.52 -4.63 15.41
CA GLY A 107 8.69 -3.59 14.40
C GLY A 107 7.38 -2.93 13.97
N ASP A 108 7.40 -2.21 12.86
CA ASP A 108 6.22 -1.57 12.30
C ASP A 108 5.66 -2.42 11.16
N LEU A 109 4.35 -2.67 11.18
CA LEU A 109 3.63 -3.43 10.16
C LEU A 109 2.82 -2.47 9.28
N VAL A 110 3.16 -2.39 8.00
CA VAL A 110 2.63 -1.36 7.11
C VAL A 110 2.18 -1.97 5.78
N PRO A 111 0.88 -1.88 5.43
CA PRO A 111 0.39 -2.26 4.11
C PRO A 111 0.68 -1.18 3.07
N ILE A 112 0.99 -1.58 1.85
CA ILE A 112 0.92 -0.71 0.67
C ILE A 112 -0.53 -0.72 0.18
N ILE A 113 -1.21 0.42 0.29
CA ILE A 113 -2.61 0.58 -0.12
C ILE A 113 -2.64 1.28 -1.47
N PRO A 114 -3.20 0.67 -2.52
CA PRO A 114 -3.33 1.33 -3.80
C PRO A 114 -4.31 2.52 -3.71
N SER A 115 -3.98 3.63 -4.37
CA SER A 115 -4.86 4.82 -4.40
C SER A 115 -6.13 4.60 -5.22
N GLU A 116 -6.14 3.64 -6.12
CA GLU A 116 -7.30 3.17 -6.87
C GLU A 116 -7.49 1.67 -6.60
N ASP A 117 -8.70 1.28 -6.27
CA ASP A 117 -9.02 -0.11 -5.95
C ASP A 117 -8.78 -1.04 -7.14
N TYR A 118 -8.17 -2.18 -6.89
CA TYR A 118 -8.11 -3.27 -7.85
C TYR A 118 -9.47 -3.95 -8.03
N PRO A 119 -9.73 -4.57 -9.19
CA PRO A 119 -10.97 -5.34 -9.40
C PRO A 119 -11.23 -6.38 -8.30
N LEU A 120 -12.50 -6.55 -7.95
CA LEU A 120 -12.92 -7.44 -6.85
C LEU A 120 -13.00 -8.91 -7.26
N GLU A 121 -13.32 -9.17 -8.53
CA GLU A 121 -13.48 -10.52 -9.03
C GLU A 121 -12.14 -11.02 -9.59
N TYR A 122 -11.85 -12.30 -9.38
CA TYR A 122 -10.55 -12.88 -9.72
C TYR A 122 -10.17 -12.74 -11.20
N ASP A 123 -11.09 -13.07 -12.11
CA ASP A 123 -10.80 -13.01 -13.56
C ASP A 123 -10.53 -11.57 -14.00
N ASP A 124 -11.30 -10.61 -13.49
CA ASP A 124 -11.14 -9.19 -13.78
C ASP A 124 -9.80 -8.68 -13.20
N LEU A 125 -9.42 -9.10 -11.99
CA LEU A 125 -8.14 -8.77 -11.38
C LEU A 125 -6.97 -9.36 -12.18
N ALA A 126 -7.10 -10.62 -12.63
CA ALA A 126 -6.06 -11.29 -13.39
C ALA A 126 -5.82 -10.60 -14.75
N ASP A 127 -6.89 -10.22 -15.44
CA ASP A 127 -6.80 -9.49 -16.71
C ASP A 127 -6.24 -8.09 -16.50
N TYR A 128 -6.69 -7.37 -15.47
CA TYR A 128 -6.19 -6.04 -15.10
C TYR A 128 -4.70 -6.08 -14.78
N ALA A 129 -4.28 -7.00 -13.91
CA ALA A 129 -2.87 -7.16 -13.54
C ALA A 129 -1.98 -7.53 -14.74
N LYS A 130 -2.53 -8.29 -15.70
CA LYS A 130 -1.82 -8.60 -16.93
C LYS A 130 -1.65 -7.37 -17.81
N GLU A 131 -2.71 -6.61 -18.01
CA GLU A 131 -2.67 -5.37 -18.80
C GLU A 131 -1.71 -4.35 -18.15
N GLU A 132 -1.76 -4.21 -16.83
CA GLU A 132 -0.84 -3.37 -16.07
C GLU A 132 0.62 -3.80 -16.27
N ALA A 133 0.89 -5.12 -16.24
CA ALA A 133 2.23 -5.65 -16.48
C ALA A 133 2.69 -5.42 -17.93
N ASP A 134 1.83 -5.69 -18.92
CA ASP A 134 2.13 -5.53 -20.35
C ASP A 134 2.38 -4.05 -20.72
N ASN A 135 1.74 -3.11 -20.03
CA ASN A 135 1.89 -1.66 -20.23
C ASN A 135 2.96 -1.03 -19.32
N GLU A 136 3.69 -1.82 -18.55
CA GLU A 136 4.66 -1.33 -17.56
C GLU A 136 4.04 -0.29 -16.60
N GLY A 137 2.84 -0.54 -16.13
CA GLY A 137 2.06 0.34 -15.26
C GLY A 137 2.84 0.73 -13.99
N ARG A 138 2.44 1.88 -13.43
CA ARG A 138 2.96 2.40 -12.16
C ARG A 138 1.79 2.86 -11.31
N PRO A 139 1.03 1.91 -10.74
CA PRO A 139 -0.08 2.24 -9.84
C PRO A 139 0.41 3.06 -8.67
N VAL A 140 -0.33 4.11 -8.36
CA VAL A 140 -0.04 4.98 -7.22
C VAL A 140 -0.56 4.32 -5.96
N PHE A 141 0.16 4.44 -4.85
CA PHE A 141 -0.28 4.02 -3.53
C PHE A 141 -0.46 5.21 -2.60
N GLU A 142 -1.25 5.03 -1.54
CA GLU A 142 -1.46 6.03 -0.50
C GLU A 142 -0.18 6.23 0.32
N ASP A 143 -0.11 7.35 1.05
CA ASP A 143 0.99 7.60 1.98
C ASP A 143 1.07 6.47 3.01
N ILE A 144 2.21 5.78 3.05
CA ILE A 144 2.44 4.66 3.97
C ILE A 144 2.71 5.10 5.43
N GLY A 145 2.82 6.41 5.67
CA GLY A 145 2.94 7.00 7.00
C GLY A 145 4.28 6.79 7.70
N VAL A 146 5.24 6.16 7.04
CA VAL A 146 6.61 5.94 7.54
C VAL A 146 7.62 6.19 6.43
N ASP A 147 8.86 6.45 6.79
CA ASP A 147 9.98 6.50 5.83
C ASP A 147 10.74 5.17 5.87
N PRO A 148 10.61 4.30 4.84
CA PRO A 148 11.27 3.00 4.81
C PRO A 148 12.80 3.12 4.89
N THR A 149 13.37 4.26 4.47
CA THR A 149 14.83 4.48 4.49
C THR A 149 15.39 4.73 5.90
N SER A 150 14.51 4.92 6.88
CA SER A 150 14.90 5.10 8.28
C SER A 150 15.08 3.79 9.05
N TYR A 151 14.80 2.63 8.43
CA TYR A 151 14.89 1.32 9.04
C TYR A 151 16.19 0.60 8.66
N GLU A 152 16.68 -0.28 9.53
CA GLU A 152 17.85 -1.12 9.26
C GLU A 152 17.47 -2.39 8.49
N THR A 153 16.27 -2.89 8.74
CA THR A 153 15.75 -4.10 8.11
C THR A 153 14.32 -3.87 7.62
N VAL A 154 14.07 -4.21 6.37
CA VAL A 154 12.73 -4.12 5.75
C VAL A 154 12.35 -5.49 5.20
N PHE A 155 11.33 -6.10 5.78
CA PHE A 155 10.63 -7.22 5.15
C PHE A 155 9.74 -6.69 4.05
N ILE A 156 9.77 -7.32 2.86
CA ILE A 156 8.97 -6.90 1.71
C ILE A 156 8.11 -8.06 1.23
N GLY A 157 6.80 -7.94 1.43
CA GLY A 157 5.80 -8.96 1.10
C GLY A 157 4.97 -8.63 -0.13
N HIS A 158 4.76 -9.62 -1.02
CA HIS A 158 3.92 -9.46 -2.20
C HIS A 158 3.37 -10.79 -2.71
N PRO A 159 2.23 -10.82 -3.44
CA PRO A 159 1.83 -11.98 -4.21
C PRO A 159 2.63 -12.07 -5.51
N ILE A 160 2.70 -13.27 -6.11
CA ILE A 160 3.22 -13.42 -7.47
C ILE A 160 2.06 -13.26 -8.47
N TRP A 161 2.11 -12.22 -9.29
CA TRP A 161 1.18 -11.98 -10.38
C TRP A 161 1.88 -12.15 -11.72
N TRP A 162 1.39 -13.04 -12.56
CA TRP A 162 1.97 -13.30 -13.89
C TRP A 162 3.49 -13.52 -13.89
N TYR A 163 3.98 -14.29 -12.90
CA TYR A 163 5.41 -14.62 -12.70
C TYR A 163 6.29 -13.41 -12.35
N THR A 164 5.73 -12.33 -11.84
CA THR A 164 6.47 -11.15 -11.40
C THR A 164 5.84 -10.53 -10.16
N THR A 165 6.44 -9.44 -9.65
CA THR A 165 5.82 -8.58 -8.62
C THR A 165 4.63 -7.83 -9.22
N PRO A 166 3.57 -7.53 -8.44
CA PRO A 166 2.59 -6.52 -8.79
C PRO A 166 3.26 -5.19 -9.13
N LYS A 167 2.74 -4.47 -10.11
CA LYS A 167 3.38 -3.24 -10.59
C LYS A 167 3.42 -2.10 -9.58
N ILE A 168 2.56 -2.12 -8.58
CA ILE A 168 2.62 -1.19 -7.45
C ILE A 168 3.95 -1.32 -6.67
N MET A 169 4.57 -2.51 -6.64
CA MET A 169 5.88 -2.71 -6.05
C MET A 169 6.98 -2.01 -6.85
N GLU A 170 6.85 -1.92 -8.17
CA GLU A 170 7.77 -1.13 -8.99
C GLU A 170 7.69 0.36 -8.63
N THR A 171 6.47 0.88 -8.42
CA THR A 171 6.27 2.26 -7.95
C THR A 171 6.92 2.47 -6.58
N PHE A 172 6.83 1.49 -5.70
CA PHE A 172 7.47 1.56 -4.38
C PHE A 172 9.00 1.67 -4.51
N PHE A 173 9.65 0.79 -5.27
CA PHE A 173 11.11 0.82 -5.49
C PHE A 173 11.59 2.06 -6.27
N GLU A 174 10.73 2.67 -7.08
CA GLU A 174 11.04 3.95 -7.73
C GLU A 174 10.87 5.17 -6.80
N THR A 175 10.10 4.99 -5.72
CA THR A 175 9.81 6.06 -4.74
C THR A 175 10.86 6.11 -3.63
N TYR A 176 11.33 4.95 -3.17
CA TYR A 176 12.24 4.82 -2.04
C TYR A 176 13.52 4.10 -2.45
N ASP A 177 14.67 4.68 -2.15
CA ASP A 177 15.99 4.07 -2.32
C ASP A 177 16.36 3.34 -1.02
N LEU A 178 16.39 2.03 -1.06
CA LEU A 178 16.72 1.18 0.09
C LEU A 178 18.20 0.81 0.15
N GLY A 179 19.08 1.57 -0.50
CA GLY A 179 20.52 1.39 -0.45
C GLY A 179 21.07 1.35 0.97
N GLY A 180 21.84 0.32 1.30
CA GLY A 180 22.42 0.11 2.63
C GLY A 180 21.49 -0.59 3.64
N ILE A 181 20.23 -0.81 3.29
CA ILE A 181 19.23 -1.50 4.14
C ILE A 181 19.29 -3.01 3.90
N THR A 182 18.96 -3.78 4.92
CA THR A 182 18.77 -5.23 4.78
C THR A 182 17.33 -5.49 4.33
N ILE A 183 17.15 -6.07 3.14
CA ILE A 183 15.85 -6.45 2.59
C ILE A 183 15.65 -7.95 2.75
N ILE A 184 14.48 -8.34 3.26
CA ILE A 184 14.09 -9.74 3.47
C ILE A 184 12.75 -9.97 2.75
N PRO A 185 12.76 -10.53 1.53
CA PRO A 185 11.54 -10.69 0.75
C PRO A 185 10.72 -11.90 1.20
N PHE A 186 9.40 -11.78 1.11
CA PHE A 186 8.51 -12.92 1.24
C PHE A 186 7.35 -12.80 0.24
N ASN A 187 6.82 -13.93 -0.19
CA ASN A 187 5.73 -13.90 -1.15
C ASN A 187 4.78 -15.09 -1.03
N THR A 188 3.58 -14.90 -1.57
CA THR A 188 2.64 -15.98 -1.83
C THR A 188 2.58 -16.30 -3.31
N HIS A 189 2.32 -17.58 -3.66
CA HIS A 189 2.30 -18.03 -5.04
C HIS A 189 1.35 -19.21 -5.28
N ALA A 190 0.97 -19.45 -6.55
CA ALA A 190 0.15 -20.59 -6.99
C ALA A 190 0.97 -21.75 -7.58
N GLY A 191 2.28 -21.79 -7.33
CA GLY A 191 3.17 -22.84 -7.84
C GLY A 191 4.48 -22.30 -8.45
N SER A 192 4.59 -20.99 -8.67
CA SER A 192 5.78 -20.34 -9.26
C SER A 192 6.92 -20.14 -8.27
N ARG A 193 6.74 -20.43 -6.97
CA ARG A 193 7.66 -20.08 -5.90
C ARG A 193 7.87 -18.56 -5.85
N ASP A 194 9.15 -18.09 -5.79
CA ASP A 194 9.47 -16.68 -5.86
C ASP A 194 9.29 -16.05 -7.28
N GLY A 195 9.11 -16.87 -8.31
CA GLY A 195 8.91 -16.40 -9.69
C GLY A 195 10.05 -15.54 -10.24
N GLY A 196 11.22 -15.52 -9.58
CA GLY A 196 12.35 -14.64 -9.93
C GLY A 196 12.24 -13.23 -9.33
N THR A 197 11.23 -12.96 -8.51
CA THR A 197 10.99 -11.62 -7.95
C THR A 197 12.07 -11.17 -6.98
N TYR A 198 12.74 -12.10 -6.30
CA TYR A 198 13.86 -11.75 -5.41
C TYR A 198 15.05 -11.23 -6.19
N SER A 199 15.33 -11.81 -7.37
CA SER A 199 16.34 -11.26 -8.27
C SER A 199 15.95 -9.89 -8.80
N LEU A 200 14.67 -9.68 -9.10
CA LEU A 200 14.14 -8.38 -9.52
C LEU A 200 14.32 -7.34 -8.41
N ILE A 201 13.99 -7.66 -7.16
CA ILE A 201 14.23 -6.76 -6.01
C ILE A 201 15.72 -6.41 -5.91
N LYS A 202 16.61 -7.39 -6.05
CA LYS A 202 18.07 -7.15 -6.05
C LYS A 202 18.51 -6.24 -7.18
N ASP A 203 17.89 -6.34 -8.35
CA ASP A 203 18.22 -5.47 -9.50
C ASP A 203 17.69 -4.02 -9.28
N ARG A 204 16.58 -3.86 -8.55
CA ARG A 204 16.02 -2.53 -8.19
C ARG A 204 16.82 -1.87 -7.07
N GLU A 205 17.29 -2.66 -6.12
CA GLU A 205 18.01 -2.22 -4.93
C GLU A 205 19.43 -2.83 -4.87
N PRO A 206 20.31 -2.45 -5.82
CA PRO A 206 21.63 -3.08 -5.93
C PRO A 206 22.53 -2.82 -4.73
N GLU A 207 22.34 -1.69 -4.04
CA GLU A 207 23.12 -1.31 -2.87
C GLU A 207 22.54 -1.86 -1.55
N ALA A 208 21.35 -2.46 -1.57
CA ALA A 208 20.76 -3.14 -0.41
C ALA A 208 21.40 -4.50 -0.18
N THR A 209 21.35 -4.97 1.07
CA THR A 209 21.69 -6.36 1.42
C THR A 209 20.43 -7.21 1.33
N LEU A 210 20.34 -8.10 0.35
CA LEU A 210 19.21 -9.00 0.22
C LEU A 210 19.51 -10.32 0.92
N LEU A 211 18.67 -10.71 1.91
CA LEU A 211 18.71 -12.01 2.56
C LEU A 211 17.81 -13.02 1.85
N ASP A 212 17.95 -14.30 2.28
CA ASP A 212 17.13 -15.38 1.74
C ASP A 212 15.65 -15.17 2.08
N GLY A 213 14.81 -15.14 1.05
CA GLY A 213 13.38 -14.92 1.19
C GLY A 213 12.58 -16.20 1.38
N LEU A 214 11.29 -16.04 1.71
CA LEU A 214 10.34 -17.14 1.89
C LEU A 214 9.20 -17.07 0.87
N ALA A 215 9.02 -18.16 0.10
CA ALA A 215 7.89 -18.31 -0.81
C ALA A 215 6.89 -19.34 -0.25
N VAL A 216 5.68 -18.90 0.09
CA VAL A 216 4.62 -19.74 0.64
C VAL A 216 3.53 -19.97 -0.40
N ARG A 217 3.10 -21.22 -0.55
CA ARG A 217 2.01 -21.54 -1.46
C ARG A 217 0.68 -21.04 -0.90
N GLY A 218 -0.08 -20.27 -1.68
CA GLY A 218 -1.32 -19.64 -1.25
C GLY A 218 -2.34 -20.64 -0.69
N GLU A 219 -2.45 -21.86 -1.28
CA GLU A 219 -3.33 -22.92 -0.77
C GLU A 219 -2.93 -23.48 0.60
N ASP A 220 -1.71 -23.20 1.09
CA ASP A 220 -1.24 -23.64 2.41
C ASP A 220 -1.39 -22.57 3.50
N ILE A 221 -1.75 -21.35 3.11
CA ILE A 221 -2.00 -20.26 4.05
C ILE A 221 -3.09 -20.66 5.05
N GLY A 222 -2.89 -20.30 6.31
CA GLY A 222 -3.79 -20.69 7.43
C GLY A 222 -3.58 -22.11 7.96
N LYS A 223 -2.69 -22.92 7.37
CA LYS A 223 -2.38 -24.26 7.85
C LYS A 223 -1.14 -24.27 8.74
N ASP A 224 -1.08 -25.22 9.65
CA ASP A 224 0.06 -25.38 10.59
C ASP A 224 1.40 -25.55 9.86
N ASN A 225 1.43 -26.28 8.73
CA ASN A 225 2.64 -26.47 7.97
C ASN A 225 3.20 -25.16 7.39
N ALA A 226 2.34 -24.27 6.92
CA ALA A 226 2.78 -22.96 6.44
C ALA A 226 3.28 -22.08 7.59
N ARG A 227 2.57 -22.06 8.72
CA ARG A 227 3.01 -21.33 9.92
C ARG A 227 4.38 -21.82 10.37
N ASN A 228 4.56 -23.12 10.51
CA ASN A 228 5.86 -23.71 10.92
C ASN A 228 6.97 -23.32 9.92
N SER A 229 6.69 -23.30 8.61
CA SER A 229 7.67 -22.88 7.61
C SER A 229 8.07 -21.42 7.76
N VAL A 230 7.14 -20.51 8.10
CA VAL A 230 7.45 -19.10 8.37
C VAL A 230 8.33 -19.00 9.63
N GLU A 231 7.95 -19.67 10.70
CA GLU A 231 8.67 -19.65 11.97
C GLU A 231 10.10 -20.23 11.84
N GLU A 232 10.26 -21.38 11.17
CA GLU A 232 11.57 -21.99 10.90
C GLU A 232 12.47 -21.08 10.03
N TRP A 233 11.87 -20.41 9.03
CA TRP A 233 12.59 -19.44 8.22
C TRP A 233 13.08 -18.25 9.04
N LEU A 234 12.22 -17.67 9.89
CA LEU A 234 12.57 -16.55 10.76
C LEU A 234 13.70 -16.92 11.74
N ASP A 235 13.65 -18.14 12.31
CA ASP A 235 14.70 -18.65 13.19
C ASP A 235 16.06 -18.80 12.46
N GLY A 236 16.02 -19.02 11.14
CA GLY A 236 17.22 -19.11 10.29
C GLY A 236 17.86 -17.77 9.92
N LEU A 237 17.11 -16.65 10.02
CA LEU A 237 17.58 -15.34 9.57
C LEU A 237 18.63 -14.71 10.52
N ASN A 238 18.75 -15.17 11.77
CA ASN A 238 19.66 -14.63 12.79
C ASN A 238 19.59 -13.08 12.87
N LEU A 239 18.39 -12.54 12.97
CA LEU A 239 18.15 -11.11 13.19
C LEU A 239 18.59 -10.75 14.61
N GLU A 240 19.67 -9.97 14.74
CA GLU A 240 20.20 -9.47 16.03
C GLU A 240 19.57 -8.12 16.41
#